data_b93be557c433c919e92de9781b28ee97
#
_entry.id   b93be557c433c919e92de9781b28ee97
#
_cell.length_a   1.000
_cell.length_b   1.000
_cell.length_c   1.000
_cell.angle_alpha   90.00
_cell.angle_beta   90.00
_cell.angle_gamma   90.00
#
_symmetry.space_group_name_H-M   'P 1'
#
loop_
_entity.id
_entity.type
_entity.pdbx_description
1 polymer ?
#
loop_
_entity_poly.entity_id
_entity_poly.type
_entity_poly.pdbx_seq_one_letter_code
_entity_poly.pdbx_strand_id
1 'polypeptide(L)'
;IKIIIKNDVSDKYSGTDKHNLKRFLEKRLYKKNSKTSALKLVIGLQRGSYGLGLSKDLSTTKYAVAYTASYVFYDKKGIINKGSVEQSSSFDYGESSFANLVAEETTNKNLLKSLANEVSALTLTLPKGRKIYP
;
A
#
# COMPACT_ATOMS: atom_id res chain seq x y z
N ILE A 1 17.43 -1.47 -4.41
CA ILE A 1 16.49 -2.18 -3.55
C ILE A 1 15.59 -3.10 -4.39
N LYS A 2 15.46 -4.32 -3.95
CA LYS A 2 14.55 -5.26 -4.57
C LYS A 2 13.21 -5.22 -3.85
N ILE A 3 12.12 -5.04 -4.60
CA ILE A 3 10.78 -4.92 -4.04
C ILE A 3 9.95 -6.12 -4.44
N ILE A 4 9.41 -6.83 -3.45
CA ILE A 4 8.54 -7.98 -3.65
C ILE A 4 7.22 -7.69 -2.95
N ILE A 5 6.12 -7.78 -3.69
CA ILE A 5 4.79 -7.54 -3.13
C ILE A 5 3.95 -8.81 -3.28
N LYS A 6 3.35 -9.22 -2.16
CA LYS A 6 2.48 -10.39 -2.10
C LYS A 6 1.08 -9.95 -1.70
N ASN A 7 0.08 -10.51 -2.37
CA ASN A 7 -1.33 -10.31 -2.02
C ASN A 7 -1.88 -11.64 -1.50
N ASP A 8 -2.47 -11.61 -0.31
CA ASP A 8 -3.02 -12.83 0.28
C ASP A 8 -4.39 -13.18 -0.26
N VAL A 9 -5.12 -12.20 -0.76
CA VAL A 9 -6.49 -12.39 -1.22
C VAL A 9 -6.56 -12.09 -2.71
N SER A 10 -7.17 -13.00 -3.44
CA SER A 10 -7.41 -12.83 -4.86
C SER A 10 -8.74 -12.10 -5.04
N ASP A 11 -8.69 -10.80 -5.34
CA ASP A 11 -9.85 -10.05 -5.75
C ASP A 11 -9.57 -9.38 -7.11
N LYS A 12 -10.57 -8.70 -7.64
CA LYS A 12 -10.44 -8.11 -8.98
C LYS A 12 -9.36 -7.02 -9.07
N TYR A 13 -8.95 -6.48 -7.95
CA TYR A 13 -7.94 -5.42 -7.91
C TYR A 13 -6.55 -5.92 -7.56
N SER A 14 -6.39 -7.17 -7.15
CA SER A 14 -5.12 -7.65 -6.58
C SER A 14 -3.93 -7.45 -7.52
N GLY A 15 -4.08 -7.77 -8.80
CA GLY A 15 -3.01 -7.59 -9.77
C GLY A 15 -2.69 -6.13 -10.03
N THR A 16 -3.71 -5.30 -10.20
CA THR A 16 -3.55 -3.86 -10.43
C THR A 16 -2.95 -3.18 -9.20
N ASP A 17 -3.42 -3.52 -8.02
CA ASP A 17 -2.92 -2.95 -6.77
C ASP A 17 -1.45 -3.27 -6.56
N LYS A 18 -1.08 -4.52 -6.77
CA LYS A 18 0.31 -4.97 -6.67
C LYS A 18 1.20 -4.19 -7.63
N HIS A 19 0.76 -4.05 -8.87
CA HIS A 19 1.50 -3.31 -9.89
C HIS A 19 1.66 -1.84 -9.52
N ASN A 20 0.58 -1.20 -9.11
CA ASN A 20 0.59 0.22 -8.75
C ASN A 20 1.46 0.48 -7.54
N LEU A 21 1.33 -0.32 -6.48
CA LEU A 21 2.15 -0.15 -5.28
C LEU A 21 3.63 -0.31 -5.60
N LYS A 22 3.98 -1.34 -6.37
CA LYS A 22 5.36 -1.57 -6.77
C LYS A 22 5.91 -0.38 -7.56
N ARG A 23 5.12 0.13 -8.50
CA ARG A 23 5.51 1.27 -9.33
C ARG A 23 5.72 2.52 -8.50
N PHE A 24 4.83 2.82 -7.56
CA PHE A 24 4.96 3.97 -6.70
C PHE A 24 6.19 3.86 -5.79
N LEU A 25 6.46 2.68 -5.26
CA LEU A 25 7.64 2.44 -4.44
C LEU A 25 8.94 2.55 -5.25
N GLU A 26 8.97 1.96 -6.44
CA GLU A 26 10.13 2.06 -7.30
C GLU A 26 10.45 3.50 -7.66
N LYS A 27 9.42 4.27 -8.00
CA LYS A 27 9.59 5.67 -8.34
C LYS A 27 10.20 6.47 -7.21
N ARG A 28 9.83 6.14 -5.97
CA ARG A 28 10.35 6.87 -4.81
C ARG A 28 11.69 6.37 -4.33
N LEU A 29 11.91 5.07 -4.34
CA LEU A 29 13.11 4.48 -3.77
C LEU A 29 14.28 4.50 -4.74
N TYR A 30 14.03 4.30 -6.04
CA TYR A 30 15.11 4.29 -7.03
C TYR A 30 15.69 5.68 -7.28
N LYS A 31 14.94 6.72 -7.01
CA LYS A 31 15.47 8.09 -7.13
C LYS A 31 16.45 8.47 -6.04
N LYS A 32 16.43 7.76 -4.90
CA LYS A 32 17.15 8.25 -3.75
C LYS A 32 18.58 7.82 -3.69
N ASN A 33 18.95 6.73 -4.23
CA ASN A 33 20.32 6.45 -4.50
C ASN A 33 20.68 4.96 -4.43
N SER A 34 21.88 4.67 -4.87
CA SER A 34 22.48 3.36 -4.86
C SER A 34 22.75 2.76 -3.48
N LYS A 35 22.66 3.54 -2.39
CA LYS A 35 22.92 3.04 -1.04
C LYS A 35 21.88 2.01 -0.58
N THR A 36 20.69 2.02 -1.17
CA THR A 36 19.65 1.05 -0.86
C THR A 36 19.65 -0.15 -1.79
N SER A 37 20.60 -0.22 -2.72
CA SER A 37 20.61 -1.27 -3.74
C SER A 37 20.77 -2.68 -3.17
N ALA A 38 21.39 -2.82 -2.00
CA ALA A 38 21.57 -4.11 -1.35
C ALA A 38 20.38 -4.53 -0.49
N LEU A 39 19.36 -3.70 -0.39
CA LEU A 39 18.20 -3.98 0.44
C LEU A 39 17.14 -4.75 -0.34
N LYS A 40 16.37 -5.53 0.40
CA LYS A 40 15.18 -6.19 -0.12
C LYS A 40 13.99 -5.78 0.75
N LEU A 41 12.90 -5.36 0.11
CA LEU A 41 11.66 -5.02 0.77
C LEU A 41 10.59 -6.01 0.35
N VAL A 42 10.02 -6.69 1.32
CA VAL A 42 8.90 -7.61 1.08
C VAL A 42 7.66 -7.01 1.73
N ILE A 43 6.59 -6.89 0.96
CA ILE A 43 5.33 -6.33 1.45
C ILE A 43 4.23 -7.36 1.27
N GLY A 44 3.49 -7.64 2.35
CA GLY A 44 2.22 -8.34 2.27
C GLY A 44 1.11 -7.31 2.22
N LEU A 45 0.40 -7.22 1.09
CA LEU A 45 -0.66 -6.24 0.90
C LEU A 45 -2.01 -6.89 1.11
N GLN A 46 -2.83 -6.28 1.96
CA GLN A 46 -4.21 -6.70 2.19
C GLN A 46 -5.14 -5.54 1.92
N ARG A 47 -6.28 -5.84 1.32
CA ARG A 47 -7.32 -4.86 1.03
C ARG A 47 -8.63 -5.32 1.62
N GLY A 48 -9.31 -4.43 2.30
CA GLY A 48 -10.67 -4.68 2.76
C GLY A 48 -11.57 -3.54 2.30
N SER A 49 -12.83 -3.87 2.03
CA SER A 49 -13.84 -2.84 1.75
C SER A 49 -15.12 -3.22 2.48
N TYR A 50 -15.83 -2.21 2.95
CA TYR A 50 -17.06 -2.42 3.67
C TYR A 50 -17.98 -1.21 3.55
N GLY A 51 -19.29 -1.47 3.64
CA GLY A 51 -20.28 -0.40 3.60
C GLY A 51 -20.35 0.32 4.95
N LEU A 52 -20.44 1.65 4.90
CA LEU A 52 -20.59 2.49 6.09
C LEU A 52 -22.05 2.82 6.39
N GLY A 53 -23.00 2.31 5.58
CA GLY A 53 -24.40 2.54 5.75
C GLY A 53 -24.99 3.43 4.66
N LEU A 54 -26.31 3.48 4.64
CA LEU A 54 -27.05 4.28 3.68
C LEU A 54 -27.20 5.71 4.18
N SER A 55 -27.27 6.66 3.25
CA SER A 55 -27.66 8.02 3.58
C SER A 55 -29.15 8.04 3.97
N LYS A 56 -29.56 9.11 4.62
CA LYS A 56 -30.95 9.23 5.11
C LYS A 56 -31.99 9.20 4.00
N ASP A 57 -31.62 9.65 2.81
CA ASP A 57 -32.52 9.64 1.65
C ASP A 57 -32.41 8.36 0.82
N LEU A 58 -31.59 7.42 1.25
CA LEU A 58 -31.35 6.14 0.60
C LEU A 58 -30.77 6.25 -0.82
N SER A 59 -30.29 7.42 -1.19
CA SER A 59 -29.78 7.66 -2.55
C SER A 59 -28.33 7.22 -2.73
N THR A 60 -27.55 7.19 -1.66
CA THR A 60 -26.14 6.79 -1.73
C THR A 60 -25.77 5.93 -0.53
N THR A 61 -24.78 5.10 -0.74
CA THR A 61 -24.13 4.33 0.32
C THR A 61 -22.68 4.75 0.37
N LYS A 62 -22.13 4.93 1.55
CA LYS A 62 -20.70 5.14 1.69
C LYS A 62 -19.99 3.80 1.83
N TYR A 63 -18.89 3.68 1.11
CA TYR A 63 -17.98 2.55 1.25
C TYR A 63 -16.63 3.01 1.75
N ALA A 64 -16.05 2.25 2.65
CA ALA A 64 -14.69 2.44 3.10
C ALA A 64 -13.80 1.40 2.45
N VAL A 65 -12.60 1.82 2.08
CA VAL A 65 -11.54 0.95 1.58
C VAL A 65 -10.34 1.12 2.50
N ALA A 66 -9.79 0.01 2.95
CA ALA A 66 -8.59 0.02 3.79
C ALA A 66 -7.54 -0.90 3.18
N TYR A 67 -6.32 -0.40 3.11
CA TYR A 67 -5.16 -1.18 2.71
C TYR A 67 -4.21 -1.31 3.88
N THR A 68 -3.73 -2.51 4.13
CA THR A 68 -2.70 -2.76 5.13
C THR A 68 -1.49 -3.34 4.41
N ALA A 69 -0.34 -2.75 4.64
CA ALA A 69 0.93 -3.23 4.11
C ALA A 69 1.79 -3.68 5.27
N SER A 70 2.02 -4.98 5.35
CA SER A 70 2.98 -5.55 6.30
C SER A 70 4.33 -5.62 5.61
N TYR A 71 5.31 -4.93 6.13
CA TYR A 71 6.60 -4.79 5.46
C TYR A 71 7.72 -5.44 6.26
N VAL A 72 8.70 -5.96 5.52
CA VAL A 72 9.95 -6.46 6.09
C VAL A 72 11.09 -5.95 5.21
N PHE A 73 12.03 -5.28 5.83
CA PHE A 73 13.27 -4.88 5.16
C PHE A 73 14.36 -5.87 5.52
N TYR A 74 15.06 -6.33 4.49
CA TYR A 74 16.20 -7.24 4.64
C TYR A 74 17.46 -6.61 4.07
N ASP A 75 18.58 -6.88 4.70
CA ASP A 75 19.88 -6.70 4.07
C ASP A 75 20.50 -8.09 3.84
N LYS A 76 21.79 -8.13 3.51
CA LYS A 76 22.47 -9.39 3.25
C LYS A 76 22.53 -10.32 4.47
N LYS A 77 22.37 -9.78 5.67
CA LYS A 77 22.48 -10.54 6.92
C LYS A 77 21.12 -10.91 7.51
N GLY A 78 20.04 -10.38 6.98
CA GLY A 78 18.71 -10.74 7.45
C GLY A 78 17.81 -9.53 7.66
N ILE A 79 16.84 -9.67 8.54
CA ILE A 79 15.83 -8.65 8.79
C ILE A 79 16.44 -7.48 9.53
N ILE A 80 16.21 -6.25 9.01
CA ILE A 80 16.67 -5.03 9.67
C ILE A 80 15.52 -4.18 10.20
N ASN A 81 14.32 -4.37 9.68
CA ASN A 81 13.13 -3.70 10.20
C ASN A 81 11.88 -4.40 9.70
N LYS A 82 10.84 -4.41 10.48
CA LYS A 82 9.53 -4.93 10.09
C LYS A 82 8.42 -4.20 10.81
N GLY A 83 7.24 -4.20 10.22
CA GLY A 83 6.07 -3.59 10.81
C GLY A 83 4.91 -3.60 9.84
N SER A 84 3.92 -2.78 10.11
CA SER A 84 2.80 -2.63 9.21
C SER A 84 2.32 -1.19 9.22
N VAL A 85 1.74 -0.77 8.09
CA VAL A 85 1.11 0.53 7.94
C VAL A 85 -0.25 0.32 7.32
N GLU A 86 -1.19 1.18 7.67
CA GLU A 86 -2.56 1.11 7.16
C GLU A 86 -2.99 2.48 6.68
N GLN A 87 -3.71 2.49 5.55
CA GLN A 87 -4.34 3.68 5.03
C GLN A 87 -5.78 3.33 4.66
N SER A 88 -6.69 4.23 4.96
CA SER A 88 -8.10 4.02 4.63
C SER A 88 -8.73 5.32 4.14
N SER A 89 -9.79 5.16 3.38
CA SER A 89 -10.58 6.28 2.87
C SER A 89 -11.98 5.78 2.55
N SER A 90 -12.88 6.70 2.28
CA SER A 90 -14.24 6.34 1.89
C SER A 90 -14.64 7.10 0.64
N PHE A 91 -15.65 6.58 -0.05
CA PHE A 91 -16.24 7.23 -1.19
C PHE A 91 -17.73 6.95 -1.23
N ASP A 92 -18.47 7.81 -1.92
CA ASP A 92 -19.91 7.65 -2.07
C ASP A 92 -20.21 6.68 -3.20
N TYR A 93 -21.12 5.77 -2.96
CA TYR A 93 -21.57 4.76 -3.92
C TYR A 93 -23.02 5.04 -4.26
N GLY A 94 -23.29 5.54 -5.45
CA GLY A 94 -24.61 5.92 -5.89
C GLY A 94 -25.14 5.03 -7.02
N GLU A 95 -26.04 5.57 -7.82
CA GLU A 95 -26.72 4.81 -8.86
C GLU A 95 -25.89 4.58 -10.13
N SER A 96 -24.95 5.46 -10.42
CA SER A 96 -24.14 5.35 -11.62
C SER A 96 -23.03 4.31 -11.42
N SER A 97 -23.11 3.20 -12.14
CA SER A 97 -22.08 2.16 -12.10
C SER A 97 -20.73 2.68 -12.53
N PHE A 98 -20.69 3.54 -13.54
CA PHE A 98 -19.45 4.11 -14.03
C PHE A 98 -18.81 5.03 -12.99
N ALA A 99 -19.60 5.92 -12.39
CA ALA A 99 -19.08 6.81 -11.36
C ALA A 99 -18.59 6.05 -10.14
N ASN A 100 -19.27 4.98 -9.76
CA ASN A 100 -18.85 4.12 -8.65
C ASN A 100 -17.52 3.45 -8.93
N LEU A 101 -17.35 2.94 -10.15
CA LEU A 101 -16.10 2.31 -10.56
C LEU A 101 -14.93 3.31 -10.52
N VAL A 102 -15.13 4.49 -11.09
CA VAL A 102 -14.10 5.54 -11.10
C VAL A 102 -13.75 5.96 -9.68
N ALA A 103 -14.75 6.13 -8.81
CA ALA A 103 -14.53 6.52 -7.42
C ALA A 103 -13.72 5.46 -6.68
N GLU A 104 -14.05 4.20 -6.86
CA GLU A 104 -13.33 3.10 -6.21
C GLU A 104 -11.90 2.98 -6.71
N GLU A 105 -11.69 3.03 -8.02
CA GLU A 105 -10.35 2.94 -8.60
C GLU A 105 -9.47 4.12 -8.17
N THR A 106 -10.04 5.32 -8.15
CA THR A 106 -9.32 6.51 -7.69
C THR A 106 -8.94 6.40 -6.23
N THR A 107 -9.87 5.93 -5.39
CA THR A 107 -9.61 5.71 -3.96
C THR A 107 -8.50 4.70 -3.75
N ASN A 108 -8.57 3.57 -4.45
CA ASN A 108 -7.53 2.54 -4.38
C ASN A 108 -6.16 3.12 -4.73
N LYS A 109 -6.09 3.83 -5.84
CA LYS A 109 -4.83 4.41 -6.31
C LYS A 109 -4.24 5.42 -5.32
N ASN A 110 -5.09 6.29 -4.79
CA ASN A 110 -4.64 7.30 -3.82
C ASN A 110 -4.16 6.65 -2.52
N LEU A 111 -4.83 5.62 -2.06
CA LEU A 111 -4.42 4.90 -0.86
C LEU A 111 -3.09 4.17 -1.06
N LEU A 112 -2.90 3.54 -2.21
CA LEU A 112 -1.65 2.85 -2.52
C LEU A 112 -0.49 3.85 -2.63
N LYS A 113 -0.76 5.02 -3.17
CA LYS A 113 0.24 6.09 -3.23
C LYS A 113 0.63 6.56 -1.83
N SER A 114 -0.34 6.71 -0.94
CA SER A 114 -0.08 7.09 0.45
C SER A 114 0.71 6.01 1.18
N LEU A 115 0.38 4.73 0.96
CA LEU A 115 1.16 3.62 1.51
C LEU A 115 2.60 3.65 1.02
N ALA A 116 2.79 3.86 -0.29
CA ALA A 116 4.13 3.92 -0.86
C ALA A 116 4.93 5.06 -0.26
N ASN A 117 4.29 6.22 -0.05
CA ASN A 117 4.93 7.35 0.60
C ASN A 117 5.37 7.00 2.02
N GLU A 118 4.50 6.36 2.78
CA GLU A 118 4.77 6.01 4.16
C GLU A 118 5.87 4.96 4.27
N VAL A 119 5.78 3.90 3.47
CA VAL A 119 6.81 2.84 3.47
C VAL A 119 8.15 3.39 3.01
N SER A 120 8.17 4.22 1.96
CA SER A 120 9.43 4.79 1.48
C SER A 120 10.07 5.72 2.50
N ALA A 121 9.27 6.45 3.28
CA ALA A 121 9.80 7.29 4.35
C ALA A 121 10.48 6.46 5.43
N LEU A 122 10.04 5.23 5.66
CA LEU A 122 10.66 4.35 6.64
C LEU A 122 12.09 3.97 6.28
N THR A 123 12.46 4.03 5.00
CA THR A 123 13.85 3.75 4.61
C THR A 123 14.83 4.76 5.19
N LEU A 124 14.35 5.96 5.50
CA LEU A 124 15.19 6.99 6.12
C LEU A 124 15.53 6.66 7.58
N THR A 125 14.75 5.78 8.21
CA THR A 125 14.95 5.38 9.59
C THR A 125 15.73 4.08 9.73
N LEU A 126 16.08 3.44 8.60
CA LEU A 126 16.84 2.19 8.63
C LEU A 126 18.24 2.44 9.15
N PRO A 127 18.80 1.46 9.88
CA PRO A 127 20.16 1.62 10.40
C PRO A 127 21.17 1.79 9.29
N LYS A 128 21.99 2.82 9.41
CA LYS A 128 23.13 3.00 8.51
C LYS A 128 24.31 2.23 9.08
N GLY A 129 25.00 1.48 8.23
CA GLY A 129 26.16 0.72 8.68
C GLY A 129 25.77 -0.37 9.66
N ARG A 130 24.66 -0.93 9.45
CA ARG A 130 24.20 -2.14 10.07
C ARG A 130 24.44 -2.29 11.56
N LYS A 131 23.47 -1.95 12.34
CA LYS A 131 23.37 -2.42 13.72
C LYS A 131 22.53 -3.68 13.74
N ILE A 132 23.02 -4.68 14.45
CA ILE A 132 22.26 -5.89 14.66
C ILE A 132 21.31 -5.63 15.81
N TYR A 133 20.04 -5.84 15.54
CA TYR A 133 19.03 -5.82 16.59
C TYR A 133 18.90 -7.22 17.15
N PRO A 134 19.00 -7.37 18.47
CA PRO A 134 18.78 -8.67 19.07
C PRO A 134 17.34 -9.13 18.90
#